data_a28e0930dc39c1ebef796f767617df36
#
_entry.id   a28e0930dc39c1ebef796f767617df36
#
_cell.length_a   1.000
_cell.length_b   1.000
_cell.length_c   1.000
_cell.angle_alpha   90.00
_cell.angle_beta   90.00
_cell.angle_gamma   90.00
#
_symmetry.space_group_name_H-M   'P 1'
#
loop_
_entity.id
_entity.type
_entity.pdbx_description
1 polymer ?
#
loop_
_entity_poly.entity_id
_entity_poly.type
_entity_poly.pdbx_seq_one_letter_code
_entity_poly.pdbx_strand_id
1 'polypeptide(L)'
;VLRSLHAHAAGWTARLGYRISVYATPSESLTDRFCRLDRERFGAVPDITDKDYYTNSFHYDVRKSPTPFEKLDFEAEYARYTSGGFIHYCEYPVLQQNPKALEAVWDYAYDRVGYLGTNTPIDRCYPCGFTGDFDPTARGFACPSCGNADPRTCDVVKRTCGYLGNPQQRPMVHGRHAEI
;
A
#
# COMPACT_ATOMS: atom_id res chain seq x y z
N VAL A 1 -11.45 -16.43 -6.86
CA VAL A 1 -12.46 -15.51 -6.28
C VAL A 1 -12.65 -14.29 -7.17
N LEU A 2 -11.64 -13.42 -7.39
CA LEU A 2 -11.77 -12.15 -8.11
C LEU A 2 -12.28 -12.32 -9.55
N ARG A 3 -11.76 -13.31 -10.28
CA ARG A 3 -12.25 -13.68 -11.63
C ARG A 3 -13.74 -14.05 -11.63
N SER A 4 -14.19 -14.79 -10.63
CA SER A 4 -15.59 -15.19 -10.47
C SER A 4 -16.48 -13.97 -10.18
N LEU A 5 -16.05 -13.08 -9.29
CA LEU A 5 -16.79 -11.84 -9.00
C LEU A 5 -16.92 -10.95 -10.25
N HIS A 6 -15.85 -10.81 -11.01
CA HIS A 6 -15.85 -10.06 -12.27
C HIS A 6 -16.85 -10.65 -13.29
N ALA A 7 -16.86 -11.97 -13.46
CA ALA A 7 -17.80 -12.65 -14.35
C ALA A 7 -19.26 -12.48 -13.92
N HIS A 8 -19.55 -12.54 -12.61
CA HIS A 8 -20.88 -12.29 -12.09
C HIS A 8 -21.34 -10.84 -12.31
N ALA A 9 -20.45 -9.87 -12.08
CA ALA A 9 -20.75 -8.45 -12.31
C ALA A 9 -21.05 -8.18 -13.80
N ALA A 10 -20.33 -8.81 -14.73
CA ALA A 10 -20.59 -8.74 -16.16
C ALA A 10 -21.96 -9.34 -16.53
N GLY A 11 -22.30 -10.50 -15.95
CA GLY A 11 -23.62 -11.13 -16.15
C GLY A 11 -24.77 -10.30 -15.62
N TRP A 12 -24.62 -9.65 -14.47
CA TRP A 12 -25.63 -8.73 -13.94
C TRP A 12 -25.75 -7.47 -14.78
N THR A 13 -24.63 -6.91 -15.27
CA THR A 13 -24.66 -5.78 -16.20
C THR A 13 -25.50 -6.09 -17.44
N ALA A 14 -25.28 -7.26 -18.05
CA ALA A 14 -26.04 -7.69 -19.23
C ALA A 14 -27.53 -7.87 -18.94
N ARG A 15 -27.88 -8.40 -17.78
CA ARG A 15 -29.27 -8.69 -17.38
C ARG A 15 -30.05 -7.47 -16.94
N LEU A 16 -29.40 -6.53 -16.24
CA LEU A 16 -30.07 -5.41 -15.60
C LEU A 16 -30.03 -4.11 -16.41
N GLY A 17 -29.21 -4.06 -17.47
CA GLY A 17 -29.12 -2.91 -18.36
C GLY A 17 -28.34 -1.72 -17.81
N TYR A 18 -27.68 -1.84 -16.65
CA TYR A 18 -26.76 -0.83 -16.12
C TYR A 18 -25.43 -1.44 -15.67
N ARG A 19 -24.39 -0.64 -15.70
CA ARG A 19 -23.01 -1.12 -15.44
C ARG A 19 -22.81 -1.46 -13.97
N ILE A 20 -22.40 -2.70 -13.71
CA ILE A 20 -21.93 -3.18 -12.39
C ILE A 20 -20.46 -3.49 -12.50
N SER A 21 -19.67 -2.96 -11.59
CA SER A 21 -18.21 -3.07 -11.58
C SER A 21 -17.71 -3.60 -10.25
N VAL A 22 -16.58 -4.31 -10.28
CA VAL A 22 -15.83 -4.72 -9.10
C VAL A 22 -14.70 -3.71 -8.90
N TYR A 23 -14.51 -3.22 -7.68
CA TYR A 23 -13.35 -2.40 -7.33
C TYR A 23 -12.66 -2.93 -6.09
N ALA A 24 -11.37 -2.68 -5.98
CA ALA A 24 -10.58 -3.01 -4.81
C ALA A 24 -10.48 -1.78 -3.89
N THR A 25 -10.80 -1.99 -2.62
CA THR A 25 -10.67 -0.96 -1.59
C THR A 25 -9.88 -1.49 -0.41
N PRO A 26 -9.03 -0.67 0.23
CA PRO A 26 -8.30 -1.06 1.42
C PRO A 26 -9.22 -1.39 2.60
N SER A 27 -8.84 -2.42 3.35
CA SER A 27 -9.55 -2.89 4.56
C SER A 27 -8.73 -2.54 5.81
N GLU A 28 -8.52 -1.26 6.03
CA GLU A 28 -7.52 -0.69 6.95
C GLU A 28 -7.59 -1.16 8.40
N SER A 29 -8.76 -1.57 8.89
CA SER A 29 -8.96 -1.95 10.30
C SER A 29 -9.15 -3.46 10.53
N LEU A 30 -8.94 -4.30 9.53
CA LEU A 30 -9.30 -5.71 9.59
C LEU A 30 -8.15 -6.67 9.28
N THR A 31 -6.99 -6.17 8.83
CA THR A 31 -5.89 -7.00 8.34
C THR A 31 -5.34 -7.96 9.39
N ASP A 32 -5.02 -7.50 10.58
CA ASP A 32 -4.56 -8.32 11.70
C ASP A 32 -5.69 -9.16 12.32
N ARG A 33 -6.86 -8.59 12.47
CA ARG A 33 -8.02 -9.28 13.03
C ARG A 33 -8.38 -10.53 12.21
N PHE A 34 -8.49 -10.40 10.90
CA PHE A 34 -8.84 -11.55 10.06
C PHE A 34 -7.72 -12.57 9.97
N CYS A 35 -6.46 -12.15 9.92
CA CYS A 35 -5.34 -13.07 9.97
C CYS A 35 -5.34 -13.92 11.25
N ARG A 36 -5.62 -13.31 12.40
CA ARG A 36 -5.74 -14.00 13.68
C ARG A 36 -6.91 -14.99 13.69
N LEU A 37 -8.11 -14.56 13.27
CA LEU A 37 -9.31 -15.41 13.22
C LEU A 37 -9.14 -16.61 12.28
N ASP A 38 -8.52 -16.40 11.13
CA ASP A 38 -8.24 -17.47 10.18
C ASP A 38 -7.19 -18.44 10.72
N ARG A 39 -6.18 -17.95 11.42
CA ARG A 39 -5.19 -18.81 12.10
C ARG A 39 -5.84 -19.66 13.21
N GLU A 40 -6.75 -19.08 14.00
CA GLU A 40 -7.51 -19.81 15.01
C GLU A 40 -8.38 -20.90 14.38
N ARG A 41 -8.97 -20.65 13.23
CA ARG A 41 -9.90 -21.56 12.54
C ARG A 41 -9.21 -22.62 11.68
N PHE A 42 -8.16 -22.29 10.98
CA PHE A 42 -7.53 -23.12 9.95
C PHE A 42 -6.08 -23.51 10.29
N GLY A 43 -5.54 -23.04 11.40
CA GLY A 43 -4.13 -23.21 11.76
C GLY A 43 -3.19 -22.28 11.01
N ALA A 44 -1.89 -22.44 11.27
CA ALA A 44 -0.85 -21.71 10.56
C ALA A 44 -0.67 -22.29 9.15
N VAL A 45 -1.09 -21.56 8.14
CA VAL A 45 -0.93 -21.91 6.73
C VAL A 45 0.22 -21.08 6.16
N PRO A 46 1.29 -21.71 5.58
CA PRO A 46 2.44 -21.02 5.04
C PRO A 46 2.04 -19.90 4.04
N ASP A 47 2.68 -18.76 4.14
CA ASP A 47 2.46 -17.56 3.34
C ASP A 47 1.04 -16.94 3.44
N ILE A 48 0.17 -17.51 4.26
CA ILE A 48 -1.21 -17.03 4.43
C ILE A 48 -1.45 -16.59 5.87
N THR A 49 -1.55 -17.54 6.82
CA THR A 49 -1.90 -17.25 8.21
C THR A 49 -0.72 -17.40 9.18
N ASP A 50 0.49 -17.65 8.70
CA ASP A 50 1.73 -17.77 9.46
C ASP A 50 2.37 -16.41 9.82
N LYS A 51 1.64 -15.32 9.63
CA LYS A 51 2.03 -13.94 9.86
C LYS A 51 1.02 -13.20 10.74
N ASP A 52 1.36 -12.02 11.22
CA ASP A 52 0.52 -11.30 12.18
C ASP A 52 -0.59 -10.47 11.54
N TYR A 53 -0.49 -10.21 10.24
CA TYR A 53 -1.49 -9.45 9.48
C TYR A 53 -1.50 -9.85 8.01
N TYR A 54 -2.62 -9.59 7.33
CA TYR A 54 -2.69 -9.70 5.87
C TYR A 54 -2.24 -8.40 5.22
N THR A 55 -1.49 -8.49 4.12
CA THR A 55 -1.27 -7.37 3.23
C THR A 55 -2.62 -6.89 2.70
N ASN A 56 -2.81 -5.58 2.68
CA ASN A 56 -4.09 -5.00 2.32
C ASN A 56 -4.43 -5.20 0.85
N SER A 57 -5.73 -5.44 0.55
CA SER A 57 -6.21 -5.71 -0.80
C SER A 57 -5.46 -6.88 -1.44
N PHE A 58 -4.99 -6.74 -2.68
CA PHE A 58 -4.10 -7.69 -3.36
C PHE A 58 -2.75 -7.05 -3.70
N HIS A 59 -2.30 -6.11 -2.85
CA HIS A 59 -0.95 -5.56 -2.94
C HIS A 59 0.11 -6.61 -2.67
N TYR A 60 1.28 -6.43 -3.25
CA TYR A 60 2.42 -7.29 -2.98
C TYR A 60 2.81 -7.19 -1.50
N ASP A 61 3.24 -8.30 -0.90
CA ASP A 61 3.63 -8.33 0.51
C ASP A 61 4.83 -7.40 0.75
N VAL A 62 4.61 -6.35 1.52
CA VAL A 62 5.61 -5.29 1.80
C VAL A 62 6.90 -5.83 2.43
N ARG A 63 6.83 -6.96 3.14
CA ARG A 63 7.99 -7.60 3.76
C ARG A 63 8.96 -8.22 2.75
N LYS A 64 8.52 -8.43 1.51
CA LYS A 64 9.34 -9.05 0.44
C LYS A 64 10.19 -8.02 -0.31
N SER A 65 10.03 -6.72 -0.03
CA SER A 65 10.80 -5.62 -0.64
C SER A 65 10.94 -5.75 -2.17
N PRO A 66 9.84 -5.90 -2.92
CA PRO A 66 9.91 -6.07 -4.37
C PRO A 66 10.42 -4.80 -5.05
N THR A 67 11.05 -4.96 -6.21
CA THR A 67 11.26 -3.83 -7.11
C THR A 67 9.92 -3.29 -7.61
N PRO A 68 9.84 -2.02 -8.05
CA PRO A 68 8.62 -1.46 -8.65
C PRO A 68 8.07 -2.30 -9.81
N PHE A 69 8.94 -2.91 -10.60
CA PHE A 69 8.57 -3.74 -11.74
C PHE A 69 7.93 -5.07 -11.32
N GLU A 70 8.53 -5.76 -10.35
CA GLU A 70 7.99 -7.01 -9.79
C GLU A 70 6.65 -6.77 -9.11
N LYS A 71 6.51 -5.65 -8.39
CA LYS A 71 5.24 -5.25 -7.77
C LYS A 71 4.16 -4.99 -8.81
N LEU A 72 4.50 -4.27 -9.88
CA LEU A 72 3.59 -4.00 -11.01
C LEU A 72 3.15 -5.30 -11.70
N ASP A 73 4.06 -6.21 -12.01
CA ASP A 73 3.73 -7.47 -12.66
C ASP A 73 2.78 -8.32 -11.81
N PHE A 74 3.04 -8.39 -10.51
CA PHE A 74 2.16 -9.13 -9.59
C PHE A 74 0.76 -8.51 -9.50
N GLU A 75 0.66 -7.20 -9.31
CA GLU A 75 -0.62 -6.53 -9.04
C GLU A 75 -1.45 -6.32 -10.32
N ALA A 76 -0.82 -6.12 -11.47
CA ALA A 76 -1.50 -5.99 -12.77
C ALA A 76 -2.34 -7.22 -13.12
N GLU A 77 -1.94 -8.41 -12.66
CA GLU A 77 -2.72 -9.62 -12.87
C GLU A 77 -4.12 -9.56 -12.25
N TYR A 78 -4.25 -8.88 -11.12
CA TYR A 78 -5.52 -8.70 -10.41
C TYR A 78 -6.28 -7.47 -10.88
N ALA A 79 -5.58 -6.41 -11.22
CA ALA A 79 -6.14 -5.12 -11.65
C ALA A 79 -7.12 -5.27 -12.83
N ARG A 80 -6.85 -6.18 -13.77
CA ARG A 80 -7.72 -6.46 -14.92
C ARG A 80 -9.13 -6.96 -14.56
N TYR A 81 -9.32 -7.50 -13.35
CA TYR A 81 -10.62 -7.98 -12.87
C TYR A 81 -11.36 -6.95 -12.01
N THR A 82 -10.77 -5.79 -11.76
CA THR A 82 -11.34 -4.71 -10.98
C THR A 82 -11.74 -3.55 -11.87
N SER A 83 -12.74 -3.77 -12.72
CA SER A 83 -13.24 -2.79 -13.68
C SER A 83 -13.81 -1.51 -13.05
N GLY A 84 -14.07 -1.52 -11.74
CA GLY A 84 -14.49 -0.36 -10.95
C GLY A 84 -13.34 0.48 -10.41
N GLY A 85 -12.12 -0.05 -10.43
CA GLY A 85 -10.88 0.64 -10.03
C GLY A 85 -10.01 -0.16 -9.08
N PHE A 86 -8.74 0.08 -9.20
CA PHE A 86 -7.66 -0.34 -8.32
C PHE A 86 -6.54 0.68 -8.41
N ILE A 87 -5.95 1.05 -7.29
CA ILE A 87 -4.81 1.96 -7.26
C ILE A 87 -3.57 1.14 -6.93
N HIS A 88 -2.62 1.12 -7.85
CA HIS A 88 -1.29 0.60 -7.59
C HIS A 88 -0.46 1.68 -6.91
N TYR A 89 0.03 1.41 -5.71
CA TYR A 89 0.96 2.29 -5.00
C TYR A 89 2.39 1.74 -5.11
N CYS A 90 3.33 2.62 -5.42
CA CYS A 90 4.74 2.29 -5.42
C CYS A 90 5.52 3.29 -4.58
N GLU A 91 6.33 2.77 -3.67
CA GLU A 91 7.22 3.53 -2.82
C GLU A 91 8.57 3.73 -3.53
N TYR A 92 9.06 4.95 -3.54
CA TYR A 92 10.34 5.31 -4.17
C TYR A 92 11.24 5.99 -3.15
N PRO A 93 12.56 5.81 -3.26
CA PRO A 93 13.50 6.67 -2.55
C PRO A 93 13.41 8.11 -3.09
N VAL A 94 14.15 9.01 -2.49
CA VAL A 94 14.27 10.39 -3.02
C VAL A 94 14.91 10.37 -4.40
N LEU A 95 14.12 10.63 -5.45
CA LEU A 95 14.52 10.53 -6.86
C LEU A 95 14.81 11.88 -7.55
N GLN A 96 14.97 12.95 -6.79
CA GLN A 96 15.21 14.30 -7.35
C GLN A 96 16.43 14.34 -8.30
N GLN A 97 17.46 13.53 -8.06
CA GLN A 97 18.64 13.44 -8.89
C GLN A 97 18.57 12.38 -10.00
N ASN A 98 17.51 11.56 -10.02
CA ASN A 98 17.33 10.50 -11.03
C ASN A 98 15.87 10.39 -11.48
N PRO A 99 15.29 11.43 -12.11
CA PRO A 99 13.93 11.40 -12.61
C PRO A 99 13.69 10.35 -13.69
N LYS A 100 14.73 9.94 -14.42
CA LYS A 100 14.63 8.89 -15.45
C LYS A 100 14.28 7.52 -14.89
N ALA A 101 14.66 7.23 -13.64
CA ALA A 101 14.25 5.99 -12.99
C ALA A 101 12.73 5.98 -12.74
N LEU A 102 12.15 7.12 -12.37
CA LEU A 102 10.71 7.27 -12.20
C LEU A 102 9.96 7.17 -13.53
N GLU A 103 10.48 7.84 -14.58
CA GLU A 103 9.95 7.79 -15.94
C GLU A 103 9.88 6.32 -16.44
N ALA A 104 10.96 5.55 -16.27
CA ALA A 104 11.00 4.15 -16.66
C ALA A 104 9.92 3.30 -15.97
N VAL A 105 9.60 3.57 -14.69
CA VAL A 105 8.52 2.87 -13.99
C VAL A 105 7.16 3.33 -14.49
N TRP A 106 6.97 4.60 -14.77
CA TRP A 106 5.71 5.12 -15.33
C TRP A 106 5.42 4.55 -16.71
N ASP A 107 6.42 4.50 -17.60
CA ASP A 107 6.30 3.88 -18.91
C ASP A 107 5.93 2.39 -18.79
N TYR A 108 6.59 1.69 -17.86
CA TYR A 108 6.28 0.27 -17.61
C TYR A 108 4.87 0.05 -17.06
N ALA A 109 4.38 0.96 -16.23
CA ALA A 109 3.05 0.88 -15.61
C ALA A 109 1.91 1.21 -16.59
N TYR A 110 2.18 2.00 -17.62
CA TYR A 110 1.17 2.61 -18.50
C TYR A 110 0.17 1.61 -19.07
N ASP A 111 0.66 0.46 -19.55
CA ASP A 111 -0.19 -0.58 -20.14
C ASP A 111 -0.63 -1.67 -19.14
N ARG A 112 -0.26 -1.55 -17.87
CA ARG A 112 -0.46 -2.60 -16.86
C ARG A 112 -1.51 -2.28 -15.82
N VAL A 113 -1.57 -1.04 -15.38
CA VAL A 113 -2.50 -0.59 -14.33
C VAL A 113 -3.24 0.67 -14.75
N GLY A 114 -4.50 0.77 -14.36
CA GLY A 114 -5.35 1.92 -14.71
C GLY A 114 -5.07 3.16 -13.87
N TYR A 115 -4.41 3.01 -12.73
CA TYR A 115 -4.06 4.10 -11.83
C TYR A 115 -2.79 3.76 -11.03
N LEU A 116 -1.78 4.61 -11.16
CA LEU A 116 -0.50 4.51 -10.46
C LEU A 116 -0.36 5.65 -9.46
N GLY A 117 -0.22 5.32 -8.17
CA GLY A 117 0.14 6.26 -7.11
C GLY A 117 1.65 6.23 -6.90
N THR A 118 2.30 7.37 -7.10
CA THR A 118 3.73 7.55 -6.86
C THR A 118 3.95 8.14 -5.48
N ASN A 119 4.62 7.38 -4.59
CA ASN A 119 4.95 7.83 -3.25
C ASN A 119 6.45 8.09 -3.13
N THR A 120 6.81 9.32 -2.81
CA THR A 120 8.19 9.71 -2.49
C THR A 120 8.26 10.20 -1.05
N PRO A 121 9.39 10.01 -0.34
CA PRO A 121 9.54 10.49 1.01
C PRO A 121 9.49 12.04 1.06
N ILE A 122 8.63 12.56 1.94
CA ILE A 122 8.41 14.00 2.12
C ILE A 122 8.44 14.42 3.59
N ASP A 123 8.93 13.55 4.48
CA ASP A 123 9.10 13.90 5.88
C ASP A 123 10.10 15.05 6.03
N ARG A 124 9.88 15.91 7.01
CA ARG A 124 10.69 17.09 7.23
C ARG A 124 11.06 17.30 8.69
N CYS A 125 12.33 17.57 8.94
CA CYS A 125 12.86 18.00 10.23
C CYS A 125 13.17 19.49 10.20
N TYR A 126 12.46 20.30 10.96
CA TYR A 126 12.67 21.75 10.97
C TYR A 126 14.01 22.15 11.62
N PRO A 127 14.46 21.54 12.75
CA PRO A 127 15.73 21.90 13.37
C PRO A 127 16.97 21.72 12.52
N CYS A 128 17.06 20.61 11.74
CA CYS A 128 18.25 20.34 10.91
C CYS A 128 18.02 20.55 9.42
N GLY A 129 16.78 20.83 8.98
CA GLY A 129 16.44 21.06 7.59
C GLY A 129 16.37 19.80 6.71
N PHE A 130 16.51 18.59 7.30
CA PHE A 130 16.41 17.35 6.55
C PHE A 130 15.02 17.19 5.93
N THR A 131 14.99 16.75 4.67
CA THR A 131 13.76 16.31 3.97
C THR A 131 14.04 14.98 3.32
N GLY A 132 13.17 14.00 3.54
CA GLY A 132 13.34 12.64 3.03
C GLY A 132 12.53 11.64 3.82
N ASP A 133 13.04 10.43 3.98
CA ASP A 133 12.41 9.36 4.73
C ASP A 133 12.91 9.33 6.17
N PHE A 134 11.99 9.30 7.14
CA PHE A 134 12.34 9.17 8.55
C PHE A 134 12.40 7.71 8.95
N ASP A 135 13.38 7.38 9.80
CA ASP A 135 13.56 6.03 10.32
C ASP A 135 12.43 5.64 11.28
N PRO A 136 11.81 4.46 11.09
CA PRO A 136 10.85 3.94 12.04
C PRO A 136 11.54 3.58 13.36
N THR A 137 10.88 3.90 14.49
CA THR A 137 11.35 3.60 15.83
C THR A 137 10.23 2.95 16.65
N ALA A 138 10.55 2.38 17.80
CA ALA A 138 9.55 1.80 18.70
C ALA A 138 8.48 2.82 19.19
N ARG A 139 8.74 4.13 19.05
CA ARG A 139 7.85 5.20 19.51
C ARG A 139 7.31 6.07 18.38
N GLY A 140 7.54 5.68 17.12
CA GLY A 140 7.15 6.43 15.94
C GLY A 140 8.29 6.60 14.94
N PHE A 141 8.61 7.81 14.54
CA PHE A 141 9.61 8.11 13.51
C PHE A 141 10.64 9.11 14.02
N ALA A 142 11.90 8.96 13.59
CA ALA A 142 12.98 9.87 13.92
C ALA A 142 13.72 10.33 12.66
N CYS A 143 14.19 11.57 12.68
CA CYS A 143 15.01 12.12 11.62
C CYS A 143 16.36 11.36 11.53
N PRO A 144 16.73 10.78 10.37
CA PRO A 144 17.97 10.03 10.22
C PRO A 144 19.23 10.92 10.33
N SER A 145 19.08 12.24 10.12
CA SER A 145 20.18 13.17 10.18
C SER A 145 20.56 13.61 11.60
N CYS A 146 19.58 13.86 12.47
CA CYS A 146 19.84 14.41 13.82
C CYS A 146 19.14 13.67 14.96
N GLY A 147 18.39 12.59 14.67
CA GLY A 147 17.67 11.81 15.68
C GLY A 147 16.44 12.50 16.27
N ASN A 148 16.05 13.69 15.77
CA ASN A 148 14.88 14.40 16.26
C ASN A 148 13.59 13.62 15.99
N ALA A 149 12.78 13.41 17.03
CA ALA A 149 11.50 12.71 16.99
C ALA A 149 10.36 13.53 17.63
N ASP A 150 10.59 14.81 17.90
CA ASP A 150 9.57 15.71 18.47
C ASP A 150 8.51 16.07 17.41
N PRO A 151 7.24 15.61 17.58
CA PRO A 151 6.18 15.86 16.59
C PRO A 151 5.81 17.34 16.41
N ARG A 152 6.29 18.23 17.29
CA ARG A 152 6.09 19.70 17.15
C ARG A 152 7.10 20.33 16.20
N THR A 153 8.21 19.63 15.91
CA THR A 153 9.32 20.12 15.10
C THR A 153 9.67 19.18 13.95
N CYS A 154 8.85 18.15 13.73
CA CYS A 154 8.95 17.22 12.61
C CYS A 154 7.59 17.05 11.95
N ASP A 155 7.56 17.09 10.63
CA ASP A 155 6.43 16.61 9.86
C ASP A 155 6.75 15.20 9.34
N VAL A 156 5.91 14.23 9.72
CA VAL A 156 5.98 12.85 9.23
C VAL A 156 4.76 12.58 8.37
N VAL A 157 4.98 12.28 7.11
CA VAL A 157 3.90 12.07 6.14
C VAL A 157 4.13 10.76 5.40
N LYS A 158 3.37 9.76 5.75
CA LYS A 158 3.43 8.42 5.13
C LYS A 158 2.13 8.11 4.39
N ARG A 159 2.25 7.36 3.32
CA ARG A 159 1.09 6.78 2.66
C ARG A 159 0.81 5.40 3.24
N THR A 160 -0.42 5.20 3.66
CA THR A 160 -0.92 3.89 4.12
C THR A 160 -2.19 3.56 3.35
N CYS A 161 -2.05 2.80 2.29
CA CYS A 161 -3.16 2.51 1.35
C CYS A 161 -3.78 3.80 0.79
N GLY A 162 -5.03 4.06 1.05
CA GLY A 162 -5.73 5.28 0.61
C GLY A 162 -5.44 6.53 1.44
N TYR A 163 -4.72 6.41 2.55
CA TYR A 163 -4.46 7.51 3.47
C TYR A 163 -3.04 8.09 3.29
N LEU A 164 -2.94 9.40 3.28
CA LEU A 164 -1.68 10.14 3.30
C LEU A 164 -1.68 11.06 4.52
N GLY A 165 -0.70 10.94 5.39
CA GLY A 165 -0.59 11.76 6.59
C GLY A 165 0.31 11.15 7.65
N ASN A 166 0.25 11.71 8.87
CA ASN A 166 1.05 11.23 9.99
C ASN A 166 0.40 9.98 10.62
N PRO A 167 1.06 8.82 10.56
CA PRO A 167 0.51 7.58 11.13
C PRO A 167 0.30 7.64 12.65
N GLN A 168 1.10 8.45 13.36
CA GLN A 168 1.01 8.59 14.82
C GLN A 168 -0.20 9.40 15.27
N GLN A 169 -0.78 10.20 14.39
CA GLN A 169 -1.96 11.04 14.68
C GLN A 169 -3.28 10.34 14.32
N ARG A 170 -3.23 9.15 13.74
CA ARG A 170 -4.41 8.40 13.33
C ARG A 170 -4.51 7.07 14.09
N PRO A 171 -5.63 6.79 14.77
CA PRO A 171 -5.85 5.47 15.35
C PRO A 171 -5.90 4.42 14.25
N MET A 172 -4.94 3.51 14.26
CA MET A 172 -4.83 2.39 13.34
C MET A 172 -4.64 1.09 14.12
N VAL A 173 -5.09 -0.02 13.55
CA VAL A 173 -4.84 -1.35 14.11
C VAL A 173 -3.36 -1.71 14.00
N HIS A 174 -2.91 -2.63 14.87
CA HIS A 174 -1.50 -3.04 14.95
C HIS A 174 -0.94 -3.49 13.58
N GLY A 175 -1.68 -4.31 12.84
CA GLY A 175 -1.24 -4.78 11.52
C GLY A 175 -0.97 -3.65 10.52
N ARG A 176 -1.68 -2.53 10.62
CA ARG A 176 -1.44 -1.37 9.77
C ARG A 176 -0.16 -0.63 10.17
N HIS A 177 0.13 -0.50 11.46
CA HIS A 177 1.40 0.06 11.91
C HIS A 177 2.59 -0.80 11.52
N ALA A 178 2.44 -2.12 11.52
CA ALA A 178 3.49 -3.07 11.14
C ALA A 178 3.77 -3.10 9.63
N GLU A 179 2.86 -2.57 8.80
CA GLU A 179 3.01 -2.49 7.34
C GLU A 179 3.74 -1.20 6.89
N ILE A 180 3.88 -0.20 7.76
CA ILE A 180 4.61 1.04 7.53
C ILE A 180 6.09 0.89 7.88
#